data_a5f4b48b02d8c2f2ce6462f2358f5aa3
#
_entry.id   a5f4b48b02d8c2f2ce6462f2358f5aa3
#
_cell.length_a   1.000
_cell.length_b   1.000
_cell.length_c   1.000
_cell.angle_alpha   90.00
_cell.angle_beta   90.00
_cell.angle_gamma   90.00
#
_symmetry.space_group_name_H-M   'P 1'
#
loop_
_entity.id
_entity.type
_entity.pdbx_description
1 polymer ?
#
loop_
_entity_poly.entity_id
_entity_poly.type
_entity_poly.pdbx_seq_one_letter_code
_entity_poly.pdbx_strand_id
1 'polypeptide(L)'
;MRFLLVSTHVDQTTGYSKVSHNLLKQISTLSPKVKTFHFGFQRHPGRSSVRKVPEGVITYDAAANEDPKEEGFGFNKIHEYVEMVNPDVVMIYNDPLIVMRFIESMKHERGKSSYKLWIYLDQVYEGIAQPLIETIRDHSDRIYCFSELWKKKFLEYGSFPDVRVLEHAVDPTVFSYMPPSSVASVRTNLNIPSDAILFLNANRNSQRKRLDLTLGGFARLLARNPTKPYHLLILTNASPQSGAFYDLQRVFIEELKGQGLDVQTHVRKLLLIDSSPPNLMSDEAINQIYNASDIGVNTSDGEGFGLCQLEHMYTGAPQVVTDVGTYSSFLNSNVAEFIPKNGRTYFAGSMPHGLWAPTFSMESVADGMEKSIETLEDKRKAVSKYTFKSWSTVCDSWLEDVLTCGAPESSVSVQVLS
;
A
#
# COMPACT_ATOMS: atom_id res chain seq x y z
N MET A 1 21.32 3.93 21.22
CA MET A 1 20.24 4.70 20.57
C MET A 1 18.90 4.03 20.80
N ARG A 2 17.81 4.78 21.01
CA ARG A 2 16.44 4.28 21.13
C ARG A 2 15.61 4.83 19.97
N PHE A 3 15.03 3.93 19.20
CA PHE A 3 14.18 4.27 18.06
C PHE A 3 12.75 3.82 18.33
N LEU A 4 11.78 4.70 18.14
CA LEU A 4 10.35 4.42 18.30
C LEU A 4 9.64 4.55 16.95
N LEU A 5 9.04 3.45 16.49
CA LEU A 5 8.10 3.46 15.35
C LEU A 5 6.66 3.58 15.87
N VAL A 6 5.95 4.62 15.42
CA VAL A 6 4.51 4.83 15.66
C VAL A 6 3.75 4.49 14.38
N SER A 7 3.06 3.35 14.36
CA SER A 7 2.43 2.83 13.13
C SER A 7 1.35 1.80 13.44
N THR A 8 0.60 1.37 12.43
CA THR A 8 -0.34 0.25 12.56
C THR A 8 0.37 -0.98 13.11
N HIS A 9 -0.26 -1.65 14.06
CA HIS A 9 0.29 -2.84 14.72
C HIS A 9 0.63 -3.95 13.71
N VAL A 10 1.79 -4.60 13.87
CA VAL A 10 2.37 -5.53 12.87
C VAL A 10 1.54 -6.78 12.60
N ASP A 11 0.69 -7.20 13.53
CA ASP A 11 -0.14 -8.41 13.40
C ASP A 11 -1.44 -8.21 12.62
N GLN A 12 -1.71 -7.01 12.09
CA GLN A 12 -2.93 -6.74 11.34
C GLN A 12 -2.83 -7.14 9.86
N THR A 13 -3.97 -7.41 9.22
CA THR A 13 -4.03 -7.81 7.79
C THR A 13 -4.10 -6.62 6.83
N THR A 14 -3.37 -5.54 7.11
CA THR A 14 -3.36 -4.32 6.28
C THR A 14 -2.02 -4.10 5.60
N GLY A 15 -2.00 -3.31 4.52
CA GLY A 15 -0.77 -2.88 3.87
C GLY A 15 0.15 -2.10 4.82
N TYR A 16 -0.42 -1.22 5.66
CA TYR A 16 0.32 -0.51 6.70
C TYR A 16 1.05 -1.45 7.66
N SER A 17 0.35 -2.46 8.16
CA SER A 17 0.90 -3.46 9.06
C SER A 17 2.03 -4.27 8.42
N LYS A 18 1.89 -4.62 7.14
CA LYS A 18 2.92 -5.31 6.36
C LYS A 18 4.20 -4.47 6.25
N VAL A 19 4.06 -3.19 5.93
CA VAL A 19 5.18 -2.24 5.87
C VAL A 19 5.81 -2.05 7.25
N SER A 20 5.01 -1.82 8.30
CA SER A 20 5.49 -1.70 9.69
C SER A 20 6.31 -2.92 10.12
N HIS A 21 5.82 -4.13 9.82
CA HIS A 21 6.54 -5.37 10.10
C HIS A 21 7.91 -5.42 9.42
N ASN A 22 7.96 -5.08 8.14
CA ASN A 22 9.22 -5.12 7.39
C ASN A 22 10.21 -4.05 7.85
N LEU A 23 9.77 -2.83 8.15
CA LEU A 23 10.62 -1.80 8.73
C LEU A 23 11.20 -2.24 10.08
N LEU A 24 10.36 -2.79 10.98
CA LEU A 24 10.82 -3.31 12.27
C LEU A 24 11.77 -4.49 12.13
N LYS A 25 11.54 -5.37 11.15
CA LYS A 25 12.45 -6.49 10.82
C LYS A 25 13.82 -5.96 10.36
N GLN A 26 13.86 -4.92 9.53
CA GLN A 26 15.12 -4.35 9.08
C GLN A 26 15.87 -3.64 10.21
N ILE A 27 15.20 -2.79 10.99
CA ILE A 27 15.88 -2.05 12.07
C ILE A 27 16.34 -2.96 13.22
N SER A 28 15.65 -4.09 13.46
CA SER A 28 16.07 -5.05 14.48
C SER A 28 17.43 -5.68 14.17
N THR A 29 17.87 -5.65 12.91
CA THR A 29 19.21 -6.11 12.52
C THR A 29 20.33 -5.25 13.11
N LEU A 30 20.02 -4.03 13.53
CA LEU A 30 20.98 -3.10 14.17
C LEU A 30 21.18 -3.36 15.67
N SER A 31 20.46 -4.32 16.26
CA SER A 31 20.64 -4.70 17.66
C SER A 31 22.07 -5.25 17.90
N PRO A 32 22.74 -4.90 19.04
CA PRO A 32 22.24 -4.11 20.16
C PRO A 32 22.49 -2.60 20.05
N LYS A 33 23.03 -2.09 18.94
CA LYS A 33 23.33 -0.65 18.77
C LYS A 33 22.08 0.22 18.85
N VAL A 34 20.95 -0.30 18.32
CA VAL A 34 19.64 0.37 18.34
C VAL A 34 18.65 -0.47 19.15
N LYS A 35 18.11 0.09 20.20
CA LYS A 35 16.98 -0.47 20.93
C LYS A 35 15.68 0.01 20.29
N THR A 36 14.89 -0.92 19.73
CA THR A 36 13.72 -0.61 18.92
C THR A 36 12.44 -0.77 19.70
N PHE A 37 11.58 0.23 19.63
CA PHE A 37 10.25 0.27 20.24
C PHE A 37 9.20 0.44 19.15
N HIS A 38 8.02 -0.10 19.37
CA HIS A 38 6.88 0.02 18.47
C HIS A 38 5.63 0.42 19.26
N PHE A 39 5.08 1.60 18.98
CA PHE A 39 3.74 1.99 19.40
C PHE A 39 2.76 1.53 18.30
N GLY A 40 2.20 0.33 18.49
CA GLY A 40 1.32 -0.33 17.53
C GLY A 40 -0.14 0.05 17.76
N PHE A 41 -0.70 0.86 16.89
CA PHE A 41 -2.09 1.29 16.95
C PHE A 41 -3.01 0.48 16.01
N GLN A 42 -4.35 0.66 16.17
CA GLN A 42 -5.40 -0.03 15.38
C GLN A 42 -5.27 -1.55 15.40
N ARG A 43 -4.92 -2.11 16.54
CA ARG A 43 -4.93 -3.57 16.73
C ARG A 43 -6.35 -4.03 17.00
N HIS A 44 -7.06 -4.44 15.95
CA HIS A 44 -8.42 -4.92 16.04
C HIS A 44 -8.48 -6.43 16.23
N PRO A 45 -9.16 -6.94 17.25
CA PRO A 45 -9.45 -8.37 17.39
C PRO A 45 -10.17 -8.90 16.15
N GLY A 46 -9.84 -10.11 15.70
CA GLY A 46 -10.41 -10.70 14.49
C GLY A 46 -9.83 -10.21 13.16
N ARG A 47 -8.84 -9.32 13.18
CA ARG A 47 -8.07 -8.89 12.00
C ARG A 47 -6.58 -9.22 12.12
N SER A 48 -6.21 -10.09 13.05
CA SER A 48 -4.83 -10.49 13.27
C SER A 48 -4.31 -11.35 12.12
N SER A 49 -3.08 -11.08 11.70
CA SER A 49 -2.31 -11.91 10.77
C SER A 49 -1.42 -12.89 11.52
N VAL A 50 -0.74 -13.77 10.79
CA VAL A 50 0.30 -14.64 11.35
C VAL A 50 1.63 -13.93 11.61
N ARG A 51 1.77 -12.67 11.17
CA ARG A 51 2.99 -11.88 11.38
C ARG A 51 3.20 -11.62 12.86
N LYS A 52 4.39 -11.92 13.31
CA LYS A 52 4.83 -11.68 14.70
C LYS A 52 5.66 -10.40 14.77
N VAL A 53 5.67 -9.80 15.95
CA VAL A 53 6.64 -8.73 16.24
C VAL A 53 8.05 -9.30 16.04
N PRO A 54 8.93 -8.61 15.29
CA PRO A 54 10.31 -9.05 15.11
C PRO A 54 11.06 -9.16 16.44
N GLU A 55 11.97 -10.12 16.52
CA GLU A 55 12.78 -10.33 17.73
C GLU A 55 13.55 -9.07 18.11
N GLY A 56 13.62 -8.79 19.41
CA GLY A 56 14.30 -7.62 19.96
C GLY A 56 13.49 -6.31 19.91
N VAL A 57 12.29 -6.30 19.31
CA VAL A 57 11.39 -5.15 19.26
C VAL A 57 10.46 -5.16 20.48
N ILE A 58 10.41 -4.06 21.21
CA ILE A 58 9.49 -3.88 22.35
C ILE A 58 8.22 -3.20 21.82
N THR A 59 7.11 -3.93 21.77
CA THR A 59 5.84 -3.45 21.24
C THR A 59 4.87 -3.07 22.36
N TYR A 60 4.20 -1.94 22.17
CA TYR A 60 3.05 -1.47 22.94
C TYR A 60 1.79 -1.57 22.08
N ASP A 61 0.73 -2.14 22.62
CA ASP A 61 -0.60 -2.19 22.00
C ASP A 61 -1.40 -0.95 22.40
N ALA A 62 -1.46 0.03 21.51
CA ALA A 62 -2.14 1.29 21.77
C ALA A 62 -3.67 1.15 21.86
N ALA A 63 -4.23 0.11 21.23
CA ALA A 63 -5.67 -0.16 21.26
C ALA A 63 -6.12 -0.91 22.52
N ALA A 64 -5.17 -1.45 23.30
CA ALA A 64 -5.50 -2.15 24.54
C ALA A 64 -6.04 -1.18 25.60
N ASN A 65 -7.27 -1.43 26.07
CA ASN A 65 -7.92 -0.62 27.12
C ASN A 65 -8.05 0.88 26.75
N GLU A 66 -8.25 1.20 25.49
CA GLU A 66 -8.44 2.60 25.05
C GLU A 66 -9.92 3.02 25.11
N ASP A 67 -10.15 4.34 25.05
CA ASP A 67 -11.49 4.91 24.79
C ASP A 67 -11.90 4.56 23.35
N PRO A 68 -13.10 3.99 23.09
CA PRO A 68 -13.60 3.73 21.74
C PRO A 68 -13.58 4.94 20.80
N LYS A 69 -13.58 6.16 21.32
CA LYS A 69 -13.47 7.41 20.54
C LYS A 69 -12.09 7.59 19.88
N GLU A 70 -11.08 6.91 20.37
CA GLU A 70 -9.73 6.92 19.81
C GLU A 70 -9.59 6.00 18.58
N GLU A 71 -10.60 5.20 18.27
CA GLU A 71 -10.66 4.31 17.07
C GLU A 71 -9.45 3.38 16.92
N GLY A 72 -8.84 2.97 18.04
CA GLY A 72 -7.65 2.13 18.07
C GLY A 72 -6.32 2.87 17.90
N PHE A 73 -6.31 4.21 17.78
CA PHE A 73 -5.08 4.99 17.56
C PHE A 73 -4.30 5.27 18.84
N GLY A 74 -4.97 5.46 19.99
CA GLY A 74 -4.32 5.75 21.27
C GLY A 74 -3.62 7.11 21.31
N PHE A 75 -4.21 8.14 20.65
CA PHE A 75 -3.65 9.50 20.64
C PHE A 75 -3.47 10.08 22.06
N ASN A 76 -4.34 9.72 23.00
CA ASN A 76 -4.27 10.16 24.39
C ASN A 76 -3.12 9.48 25.19
N LYS A 77 -2.49 8.43 24.66
CA LYS A 77 -1.44 7.65 25.35
C LYS A 77 -0.04 7.88 24.77
N ILE A 78 0.05 8.42 23.57
CA ILE A 78 1.35 8.52 22.88
C ILE A 78 2.35 9.41 23.62
N HIS A 79 1.88 10.51 24.22
CA HIS A 79 2.76 11.43 24.94
C HIS A 79 3.44 10.75 26.15
N GLU A 80 2.66 10.07 27.00
CA GLU A 80 3.18 9.30 28.15
C GLU A 80 4.12 8.19 27.71
N TYR A 81 3.80 7.52 26.61
CA TYR A 81 4.64 6.45 26.07
C TYR A 81 6.00 6.96 25.57
N VAL A 82 6.00 8.11 24.89
CA VAL A 82 7.24 8.78 24.45
C VAL A 82 8.11 9.18 25.65
N GLU A 83 7.51 9.74 26.71
CA GLU A 83 8.24 10.08 27.94
C GLU A 83 8.84 8.83 28.61
N MET A 84 8.07 7.74 28.70
CA MET A 84 8.53 6.48 29.28
C MET A 84 9.67 5.84 28.48
N VAL A 85 9.59 5.85 27.16
CA VAL A 85 10.61 5.28 26.26
C VAL A 85 11.84 6.17 26.21
N ASN A 86 11.67 7.50 26.28
CA ASN A 86 12.69 8.52 26.08
C ASN A 86 13.54 8.23 24.82
N PRO A 87 12.92 8.25 23.61
CA PRO A 87 13.59 7.89 22.38
C PRO A 87 14.55 8.97 21.89
N ASP A 88 15.54 8.60 21.08
CA ASP A 88 16.37 9.54 20.33
C ASP A 88 15.68 9.96 19.01
N VAL A 89 14.92 9.01 18.42
CA VAL A 89 14.13 9.22 17.20
C VAL A 89 12.74 8.63 17.38
N VAL A 90 11.72 9.40 17.00
CA VAL A 90 10.35 8.92 16.79
C VAL A 90 10.03 9.00 15.30
N MET A 91 9.57 7.90 14.71
CA MET A 91 9.12 7.86 13.31
C MET A 91 7.63 7.52 13.26
N ILE A 92 6.81 8.42 12.71
CA ILE A 92 5.37 8.20 12.51
C ILE A 92 5.14 7.76 11.06
N TYR A 93 4.46 6.62 10.87
CA TYR A 93 4.09 6.10 9.55
C TYR A 93 2.58 6.06 9.39
N ASN A 94 2.02 6.99 8.62
CA ASN A 94 0.61 7.01 8.22
C ASN A 94 0.32 8.10 7.17
N ASP A 95 -0.99 8.33 6.87
CA ASP A 95 -1.47 9.45 6.07
C ASP A 95 -1.31 10.80 6.79
N PRO A 96 -1.39 11.93 6.04
CA PRO A 96 -1.15 13.26 6.61
C PRO A 96 -2.06 13.63 7.79
N LEU A 97 -3.32 13.19 7.79
CA LEU A 97 -4.27 13.54 8.85
C LEU A 97 -3.92 12.84 10.17
N ILE A 98 -3.61 11.56 10.10
CA ILE A 98 -3.21 10.77 11.29
C ILE A 98 -1.86 11.23 11.80
N VAL A 99 -0.92 11.53 10.91
CA VAL A 99 0.38 12.12 11.27
C VAL A 99 0.20 13.43 12.05
N MET A 100 -0.63 14.36 11.56
CA MET A 100 -0.91 15.62 12.24
C MET A 100 -1.48 15.38 13.65
N ARG A 101 -2.46 14.50 13.80
CA ARG A 101 -3.06 14.17 15.11
C ARG A 101 -2.03 13.62 16.10
N PHE A 102 -1.10 12.77 15.65
CA PHE A 102 -0.01 12.27 16.50
C PHE A 102 0.96 13.40 16.88
N ILE A 103 1.33 14.28 15.95
CA ILE A 103 2.19 15.44 16.25
C ILE A 103 1.57 16.31 17.36
N GLU A 104 0.29 16.65 17.22
CA GLU A 104 -0.46 17.44 18.21
C GLU A 104 -0.52 16.73 19.57
N SER A 105 -0.81 15.42 19.57
CA SER A 105 -0.93 14.61 20.79
C SER A 105 0.40 14.43 21.52
N MET A 106 1.51 14.33 20.79
CA MET A 106 2.85 14.23 21.36
C MET A 106 3.39 15.56 21.89
N LYS A 107 2.78 16.68 21.53
CA LYS A 107 3.26 18.04 21.89
C LYS A 107 4.72 18.26 21.47
N HIS A 108 5.12 17.67 20.35
CA HIS A 108 6.49 17.80 19.86
C HIS A 108 6.78 19.19 19.33
N GLU A 109 7.94 19.76 19.71
CA GLU A 109 8.46 21.01 19.19
C GLU A 109 9.87 20.77 18.61
N ARG A 110 10.01 20.96 17.29
CA ARG A 110 11.30 20.80 16.61
C ARG A 110 12.36 21.71 17.20
N GLY A 111 13.52 21.14 17.53
CA GLY A 111 14.65 21.85 18.14
C GLY A 111 14.54 22.10 19.64
N LYS A 112 13.40 21.77 20.27
CA LYS A 112 13.20 21.87 21.73
C LYS A 112 12.99 20.53 22.41
N SER A 113 12.26 19.60 21.71
CA SER A 113 12.07 18.23 22.20
C SER A 113 13.39 17.47 22.22
N SER A 114 13.53 16.53 23.14
CA SER A 114 14.74 15.70 23.34
C SER A 114 14.98 14.66 22.25
N TYR A 115 14.03 14.48 21.31
CA TYR A 115 14.10 13.52 20.23
C TYR A 115 13.86 14.17 18.87
N LYS A 116 14.36 13.53 17.81
CA LYS A 116 14.06 13.91 16.43
C LYS A 116 12.75 13.26 15.97
N LEU A 117 11.91 14.03 15.28
CA LEU A 117 10.67 13.55 14.70
C LEU A 117 10.83 13.31 13.20
N TRP A 118 10.68 12.06 12.79
CA TRP A 118 10.67 11.63 11.40
C TRP A 118 9.26 11.22 10.98
N ILE A 119 8.89 11.56 9.76
CA ILE A 119 7.58 11.23 9.21
C ILE A 119 7.79 10.32 8.00
N TYR A 120 7.11 9.18 7.97
CA TYR A 120 6.99 8.34 6.78
C TYR A 120 5.58 8.51 6.23
N LEU A 121 5.46 9.32 5.16
CA LEU A 121 4.20 9.89 4.74
C LEU A 121 3.54 9.06 3.63
N ASP A 122 2.31 8.56 3.90
CA ASP A 122 1.44 7.98 2.86
C ASP A 122 0.65 9.09 2.18
N GLN A 123 1.18 9.60 1.09
CA GLN A 123 0.50 10.55 0.22
C GLN A 123 -0.19 9.81 -0.92
N VAL A 124 -1.51 9.98 -1.04
CA VAL A 124 -2.35 9.28 -2.02
C VAL A 124 -2.88 10.22 -3.09
N TYR A 125 -3.15 11.48 -2.73
CA TYR A 125 -3.71 12.51 -3.59
C TYR A 125 -2.90 13.78 -3.58
N GLU A 126 -3.11 14.60 -4.61
CA GLU A 126 -2.60 15.97 -4.67
C GLU A 126 -3.58 16.95 -3.99
N GLY A 127 -3.09 18.11 -3.58
CA GLY A 127 -3.92 19.13 -2.93
C GLY A 127 -4.18 18.88 -1.45
N ILE A 128 -3.16 18.44 -0.71
CA ILE A 128 -3.23 18.35 0.75
C ILE A 128 -3.49 19.74 1.34
N ALA A 129 -4.39 19.82 2.32
CA ALA A 129 -4.75 21.09 2.95
C ALA A 129 -3.54 21.76 3.63
N GLN A 130 -3.43 23.07 3.46
CA GLN A 130 -2.30 23.88 3.96
C GLN A 130 -2.01 23.67 5.45
N PRO A 131 -3.00 23.63 6.38
CA PRO A 131 -2.73 23.40 7.80
C PRO A 131 -2.04 22.06 8.08
N LEU A 132 -2.36 20.99 7.35
CA LEU A 132 -1.69 19.69 7.48
C LEU A 132 -0.22 19.78 7.08
N ILE A 133 0.03 20.41 5.94
CA ILE A 133 1.38 20.61 5.40
C ILE A 133 2.23 21.45 6.36
N GLU A 134 1.68 22.55 6.88
CA GLU A 134 2.37 23.43 7.82
C GLU A 134 2.71 22.70 9.12
N THR A 135 1.76 21.95 9.68
CA THR A 135 2.02 21.15 10.88
C THR A 135 3.15 20.13 10.65
N ILE A 136 3.10 19.38 9.53
CA ILE A 136 4.16 18.42 9.21
C ILE A 136 5.51 19.12 9.01
N ARG A 137 5.55 20.23 8.25
CA ARG A 137 6.77 21.00 7.96
C ARG A 137 7.41 21.56 9.25
N ASP A 138 6.59 22.16 10.11
CA ASP A 138 7.09 22.95 11.24
C ASP A 138 7.53 22.06 12.41
N HIS A 139 7.02 20.84 12.50
CA HIS A 139 7.34 19.93 13.60
C HIS A 139 8.32 18.81 13.23
N SER A 140 8.39 18.36 11.95
CA SER A 140 9.28 17.26 11.58
C SER A 140 10.73 17.69 11.35
N ASP A 141 11.67 16.82 11.73
CA ASP A 141 13.10 16.97 11.39
C ASP A 141 13.42 16.32 10.03
N ARG A 142 12.68 15.28 9.64
CA ARG A 142 12.86 14.56 8.38
C ARG A 142 11.56 13.94 7.89
N ILE A 143 11.39 13.90 6.58
CA ILE A 143 10.23 13.28 5.92
C ILE A 143 10.72 12.25 4.91
N TYR A 144 10.11 11.07 4.94
CA TYR A 144 10.27 10.04 3.93
C TYR A 144 8.99 9.92 3.10
N CYS A 145 9.11 10.00 1.79
CA CYS A 145 8.05 9.75 0.82
C CYS A 145 8.23 8.37 0.20
N PHE A 146 7.14 7.76 -0.30
CA PHE A 146 7.18 6.42 -0.88
C PHE A 146 7.89 6.34 -2.24
N SER A 147 8.08 7.47 -2.92
CA SER A 147 8.71 7.52 -4.23
C SER A 147 9.27 8.91 -4.54
N GLU A 148 10.13 9.01 -5.56
CA GLU A 148 10.61 10.31 -6.07
C GLU A 148 9.47 11.19 -6.59
N LEU A 149 8.39 10.58 -7.14
CA LEU A 149 7.19 11.32 -7.52
C LEU A 149 6.58 12.04 -6.32
N TRP A 150 6.30 11.30 -5.24
CA TRP A 150 5.67 11.87 -4.04
C TRP A 150 6.59 12.85 -3.34
N LYS A 151 7.91 12.63 -3.32
CA LYS A 151 8.89 13.61 -2.85
C LYS A 151 8.80 14.90 -3.65
N LYS A 152 8.80 14.82 -4.99
CA LYS A 152 8.66 15.98 -5.87
C LYS A 152 7.35 16.73 -5.60
N LYS A 153 6.23 16.00 -5.54
CA LYS A 153 4.91 16.58 -5.26
C LYS A 153 4.81 17.22 -3.88
N PHE A 154 5.43 16.62 -2.87
CA PHE A 154 5.46 17.18 -1.54
C PHE A 154 6.27 18.47 -1.49
N LEU A 155 7.40 18.55 -2.17
CA LEU A 155 8.24 19.76 -2.27
C LEU A 155 7.57 20.92 -3.03
N GLU A 156 6.52 20.68 -3.81
CA GLU A 156 5.72 21.74 -4.44
C GLU A 156 4.97 22.60 -3.38
N TYR A 157 4.75 22.10 -2.17
CA TYR A 157 4.12 22.86 -1.08
C TYR A 157 5.07 23.84 -0.35
N GLY A 158 6.36 23.84 -0.65
CA GLY A 158 7.34 24.74 -0.06
C GLY A 158 8.64 24.06 0.36
N SER A 159 9.44 24.79 1.13
CA SER A 159 10.72 24.30 1.66
C SER A 159 10.51 23.47 2.92
N PHE A 160 11.15 22.32 2.98
CA PHE A 160 11.14 21.39 4.12
C PHE A 160 12.58 21.10 4.57
N PRO A 161 12.80 20.74 5.85
CA PRO A 161 14.16 20.58 6.39
C PRO A 161 14.95 19.46 5.71
N ASP A 162 14.36 18.27 5.56
CA ASP A 162 15.01 17.10 4.94
C ASP A 162 13.94 16.16 4.39
N VAL A 163 13.85 16.00 3.07
CA VAL A 163 12.89 15.12 2.41
C VAL A 163 13.61 14.04 1.62
N ARG A 164 13.37 12.79 1.96
CA ARG A 164 14.00 11.61 1.36
C ARG A 164 12.98 10.64 0.80
N VAL A 165 13.45 9.61 0.13
CA VAL A 165 12.63 8.51 -0.37
C VAL A 165 12.94 7.25 0.41
N LEU A 166 11.89 6.55 0.84
CA LEU A 166 11.92 5.20 1.38
C LEU A 166 10.83 4.40 0.66
N GLU A 167 11.22 3.64 -0.36
CA GLU A 167 10.27 2.87 -1.17
C GLU A 167 9.78 1.63 -0.41
N HIS A 168 8.67 1.06 -0.86
CA HIS A 168 8.27 -0.28 -0.44
C HIS A 168 8.97 -1.34 -1.30
N ALA A 169 9.03 -2.56 -0.78
CA ALA A 169 9.61 -3.70 -1.46
C ALA A 169 8.78 -4.96 -1.27
N VAL A 170 9.12 -6.02 -1.99
CA VAL A 170 8.55 -7.35 -1.79
C VAL A 170 9.34 -8.11 -0.72
N ASP A 171 8.65 -8.90 0.08
CA ASP A 171 9.28 -9.92 0.93
C ASP A 171 9.39 -11.23 0.15
N PRO A 172 10.59 -11.61 -0.35
CA PRO A 172 10.78 -12.81 -1.17
C PRO A 172 10.62 -14.11 -0.38
N THR A 173 10.55 -14.04 0.95
CA THR A 173 10.29 -15.20 1.80
C THR A 173 8.81 -15.56 1.84
N VAL A 174 7.95 -14.64 1.44
CA VAL A 174 6.49 -14.79 1.43
C VAL A 174 5.96 -14.90 0.01
N PHE A 175 6.34 -13.92 -0.84
CA PHE A 175 5.90 -13.88 -2.24
C PHE A 175 6.97 -14.49 -3.13
N SER A 176 6.59 -15.48 -3.92
CA SER A 176 7.50 -16.18 -4.82
C SER A 176 6.74 -16.86 -5.95
N TYR A 177 7.45 -17.14 -7.03
CA TYR A 177 6.93 -17.93 -8.12
C TYR A 177 6.69 -19.38 -7.68
N MET A 178 5.53 -19.92 -8.01
CA MET A 178 5.14 -21.30 -7.69
C MET A 178 5.33 -22.23 -8.89
N PRO A 179 5.67 -23.51 -8.64
CA PRO A 179 5.74 -24.51 -9.72
C PRO A 179 4.39 -24.65 -10.46
N PRO A 180 4.40 -24.89 -11.79
CA PRO A 180 3.19 -24.98 -12.60
C PRO A 180 2.16 -26.02 -12.09
N SER A 181 2.61 -27.14 -11.51
CA SER A 181 1.72 -28.15 -10.93
C SER A 181 0.95 -27.62 -9.72
N SER A 182 1.60 -26.82 -8.87
CA SER A 182 0.96 -26.17 -7.74
C SER A 182 -0.04 -25.11 -8.18
N VAL A 183 0.32 -24.30 -9.19
CA VAL A 183 -0.58 -23.32 -9.81
C VAL A 183 -1.82 -24.00 -10.39
N ALA A 184 -1.66 -25.10 -11.13
CA ALA A 184 -2.76 -25.88 -11.68
C ALA A 184 -3.72 -26.39 -10.58
N SER A 185 -3.19 -26.85 -9.46
CA SER A 185 -3.99 -27.30 -8.31
C SER A 185 -4.80 -26.14 -7.71
N VAL A 186 -4.21 -24.95 -7.55
CA VAL A 186 -4.94 -23.76 -7.06
C VAL A 186 -6.06 -23.38 -8.04
N ARG A 187 -5.80 -23.34 -9.33
CA ARG A 187 -6.82 -23.06 -10.36
C ARG A 187 -7.97 -24.04 -10.33
N THR A 188 -7.67 -25.34 -10.19
CA THR A 188 -8.69 -26.41 -10.06
C THR A 188 -9.56 -26.18 -8.83
N ASN A 189 -8.97 -25.88 -7.68
CA ASN A 189 -9.70 -25.62 -6.44
C ASN A 189 -10.61 -24.38 -6.53
N LEU A 190 -10.23 -23.41 -7.36
CA LEU A 190 -11.02 -22.20 -7.64
C LEU A 190 -12.02 -22.39 -8.81
N ASN A 191 -12.12 -23.58 -9.39
CA ASN A 191 -12.93 -23.89 -10.57
C ASN A 191 -12.61 -22.99 -11.77
N ILE A 192 -11.34 -22.62 -11.95
CA ILE A 192 -10.86 -21.82 -13.08
C ILE A 192 -10.50 -22.78 -14.23
N PRO A 193 -11.06 -22.61 -15.42
CA PRO A 193 -10.69 -23.42 -16.60
C PRO A 193 -9.18 -23.33 -16.88
N SER A 194 -8.59 -24.43 -17.32
CA SER A 194 -7.13 -24.50 -17.58
C SER A 194 -6.67 -23.57 -18.71
N ASP A 195 -7.54 -23.29 -19.66
CA ASP A 195 -7.33 -22.39 -20.82
C ASP A 195 -7.78 -20.94 -20.55
N ALA A 196 -8.30 -20.65 -19.35
CA ALA A 196 -8.78 -19.31 -19.02
C ALA A 196 -7.62 -18.34 -18.80
N ILE A 197 -7.78 -17.11 -19.31
CA ILE A 197 -6.99 -15.95 -18.86
C ILE A 197 -7.70 -15.35 -17.65
N LEU A 198 -7.01 -15.34 -16.51
CA LEU A 198 -7.52 -14.85 -15.25
C LEU A 198 -6.94 -13.49 -14.91
N PHE A 199 -7.79 -12.48 -14.88
CA PHE A 199 -7.48 -11.18 -14.31
C PHE A 199 -7.67 -11.19 -12.79
N LEU A 200 -6.84 -10.46 -12.06
CA LEU A 200 -6.94 -10.32 -10.61
C LEU A 200 -6.97 -8.86 -10.17
N ASN A 201 -7.97 -8.49 -9.35
CA ASN A 201 -7.94 -7.27 -8.56
C ASN A 201 -7.97 -7.64 -7.07
N ALA A 202 -6.84 -7.46 -6.37
CA ALA A 202 -6.66 -7.80 -4.95
C ALA A 202 -6.66 -6.52 -4.08
N ASN A 203 -7.64 -5.65 -4.25
CA ASN A 203 -7.76 -4.41 -3.51
C ASN A 203 -8.94 -4.43 -2.54
N ARG A 204 -8.82 -3.67 -1.45
CA ARG A 204 -9.92 -3.41 -0.52
C ARG A 204 -11.11 -2.80 -1.28
N ASN A 205 -12.34 -3.24 -0.97
CA ASN A 205 -13.57 -2.64 -1.52
C ASN A 205 -13.83 -1.27 -0.85
N SER A 206 -13.21 -0.25 -1.38
CA SER A 206 -13.40 1.14 -0.97
C SER A 206 -13.61 2.03 -2.19
N GLN A 207 -14.21 3.19 -1.99
CA GLN A 207 -14.53 4.14 -3.08
C GLN A 207 -13.30 4.42 -3.96
N ARG A 208 -12.15 4.70 -3.35
CA ARG A 208 -10.88 5.02 -4.01
C ARG A 208 -10.37 3.91 -4.94
N LYS A 209 -10.67 2.66 -4.64
CA LYS A 209 -10.18 1.52 -5.44
C LYS A 209 -10.95 1.29 -6.73
N ARG A 210 -12.08 2.00 -6.89
CA ARG A 210 -12.84 2.05 -8.14
C ARG A 210 -13.07 0.68 -8.75
N LEU A 211 -13.52 -0.29 -7.93
CA LEU A 211 -13.85 -1.64 -8.42
C LEU A 211 -14.99 -1.64 -9.44
N ASP A 212 -15.82 -0.61 -9.44
CA ASP A 212 -16.79 -0.32 -10.49
C ASP A 212 -16.15 -0.22 -11.88
N LEU A 213 -15.01 0.48 -12.00
CA LEU A 213 -14.27 0.58 -13.26
C LEU A 213 -13.68 -0.76 -13.70
N THR A 214 -13.16 -1.56 -12.75
CA THR A 214 -12.68 -2.93 -13.05
C THR A 214 -13.80 -3.79 -13.63
N LEU A 215 -14.98 -3.79 -12.98
CA LEU A 215 -16.13 -4.60 -13.40
C LEU A 215 -16.71 -4.14 -14.74
N GLY A 216 -16.85 -2.82 -14.92
CA GLY A 216 -17.36 -2.24 -16.14
C GLY A 216 -16.41 -2.42 -17.34
N GLY A 217 -15.09 -2.30 -17.10
CA GLY A 217 -14.08 -2.62 -18.11
C GLY A 217 -14.09 -4.09 -18.52
N PHE A 218 -14.20 -4.98 -17.54
CA PHE A 218 -14.28 -6.41 -17.80
C PHE A 218 -15.56 -6.80 -18.55
N ALA A 219 -16.72 -6.20 -18.24
CA ALA A 219 -17.96 -6.44 -19.00
C ALA A 219 -17.81 -6.02 -20.47
N ARG A 220 -17.13 -4.89 -20.76
CA ARG A 220 -16.84 -4.45 -22.14
C ARG A 220 -15.88 -5.39 -22.87
N LEU A 221 -14.83 -5.86 -22.18
CA LEU A 221 -13.92 -6.87 -22.72
C LEU A 221 -14.68 -8.14 -23.10
N LEU A 222 -15.62 -8.61 -22.28
CA LEU A 222 -16.48 -9.76 -22.57
C LEU A 222 -17.40 -9.50 -23.76
N ALA A 223 -17.96 -8.31 -23.90
CA ALA A 223 -18.82 -7.95 -25.03
C ALA A 223 -18.07 -7.98 -26.38
N ARG A 224 -16.81 -7.54 -26.37
CA ARG A 224 -15.94 -7.63 -27.56
C ARG A 224 -15.53 -9.08 -27.88
N ASN A 225 -15.46 -9.94 -26.86
CA ASN A 225 -14.90 -11.29 -26.92
C ASN A 225 -15.80 -12.33 -26.20
N PRO A 226 -17.09 -12.51 -26.60
CA PRO A 226 -18.08 -13.24 -25.80
C PRO A 226 -17.78 -14.73 -25.62
N THR A 227 -17.03 -15.33 -26.53
CA THR A 227 -16.70 -16.76 -26.49
C THR A 227 -15.36 -17.09 -25.86
N LYS A 228 -14.55 -16.05 -25.54
CA LYS A 228 -13.22 -16.26 -24.96
C LYS A 228 -13.31 -16.65 -23.47
N PRO A 229 -12.40 -17.51 -22.99
CA PRO A 229 -12.41 -17.98 -21.60
C PRO A 229 -11.75 -16.96 -20.64
N TYR A 230 -12.19 -15.70 -20.69
CA TYR A 230 -11.71 -14.67 -19.77
C TYR A 230 -12.48 -14.74 -18.47
N HIS A 231 -11.76 -14.62 -17.34
CA HIS A 231 -12.31 -14.59 -15.99
C HIS A 231 -11.69 -13.44 -15.21
N LEU A 232 -12.45 -12.90 -14.27
CA LEU A 232 -12.00 -11.89 -13.32
C LEU A 232 -12.17 -12.42 -11.89
N LEU A 233 -11.09 -12.43 -11.13
CA LEU A 233 -11.11 -12.68 -9.70
C LEU A 233 -10.96 -11.36 -8.96
N ILE A 234 -11.86 -11.08 -8.02
CA ILE A 234 -11.73 -9.98 -7.07
C ILE A 234 -11.56 -10.57 -5.68
N LEU A 235 -10.38 -10.33 -5.09
CA LEU A 235 -10.07 -10.65 -3.70
C LEU A 235 -10.21 -9.38 -2.87
N THR A 236 -11.25 -9.31 -2.01
CA THR A 236 -11.58 -8.08 -1.31
C THR A 236 -12.42 -8.32 -0.06
N ASN A 237 -12.67 -7.28 0.75
CA ASN A 237 -13.73 -7.29 1.74
C ASN A 237 -15.08 -7.09 1.02
N ALA A 238 -15.85 -8.15 0.87
CA ALA A 238 -17.14 -8.10 0.17
C ALA A 238 -18.34 -7.87 1.09
N SER A 239 -18.20 -8.14 2.39
CA SER A 239 -19.28 -7.99 3.38
C SER A 239 -19.57 -6.50 3.68
N PRO A 240 -20.84 -6.05 3.66
CA PRO A 240 -21.22 -4.71 4.11
C PRO A 240 -20.79 -4.41 5.54
N GLN A 241 -20.81 -5.40 6.44
CA GLN A 241 -20.37 -5.27 7.82
C GLN A 241 -18.85 -5.00 7.96
N SER A 242 -18.07 -5.34 6.95
CA SER A 242 -16.63 -5.03 6.86
C SER A 242 -16.34 -3.69 6.19
N GLY A 243 -17.36 -2.89 5.88
CA GLY A 243 -17.25 -1.58 5.23
C GLY A 243 -17.00 -1.68 3.72
N ALA A 244 -17.56 -2.70 3.06
CA ALA A 244 -17.56 -2.77 1.61
C ALA A 244 -18.33 -1.60 1.00
N PHE A 245 -17.73 -0.88 0.05
CA PHE A 245 -18.33 0.30 -0.58
C PHE A 245 -19.23 -0.06 -1.76
N TYR A 246 -18.81 -1.00 -2.61
CA TYR A 246 -19.55 -1.45 -3.79
C TYR A 246 -20.25 -2.78 -3.54
N ASP A 247 -21.50 -2.91 -4.00
CA ASP A 247 -22.13 -4.21 -4.25
C ASP A 247 -21.60 -4.74 -5.59
N LEU A 248 -20.52 -5.50 -5.52
CA LEU A 248 -19.75 -5.91 -6.70
C LEU A 248 -20.58 -6.78 -7.67
N GLN A 249 -21.40 -7.67 -7.12
CA GLN A 249 -22.23 -8.55 -7.94
C GLN A 249 -23.30 -7.77 -8.68
N ARG A 250 -23.97 -6.86 -8.00
CA ARG A 250 -24.98 -5.99 -8.59
C ARG A 250 -24.39 -5.07 -9.65
N VAL A 251 -23.26 -4.43 -9.37
CA VAL A 251 -22.54 -3.61 -10.36
C VAL A 251 -22.21 -4.41 -11.59
N PHE A 252 -21.66 -5.61 -11.44
CA PHE A 252 -21.31 -6.45 -12.60
C PHE A 252 -22.52 -6.87 -13.44
N ILE A 253 -23.62 -7.25 -12.78
CA ILE A 253 -24.88 -7.60 -13.46
C ILE A 253 -25.42 -6.42 -14.29
N GLU A 254 -25.43 -5.22 -13.73
CA GLU A 254 -25.87 -4.02 -14.45
C GLU A 254 -24.95 -3.69 -15.64
N GLU A 255 -23.63 -3.83 -15.48
CA GLU A 255 -22.70 -3.61 -16.58
C GLU A 255 -22.85 -4.67 -17.69
N LEU A 256 -23.08 -5.95 -17.36
CA LEU A 256 -23.39 -7.00 -18.37
C LEU A 256 -24.66 -6.67 -19.16
N LYS A 257 -25.73 -6.26 -18.48
CA LYS A 257 -26.97 -5.82 -19.13
C LYS A 257 -26.75 -4.62 -20.04
N GLY A 258 -25.99 -3.62 -19.56
CA GLY A 258 -25.63 -2.44 -20.35
C GLY A 258 -24.86 -2.75 -21.62
N GLN A 259 -24.12 -3.87 -21.66
CA GLN A 259 -23.43 -4.39 -22.85
C GLN A 259 -24.28 -5.36 -23.69
N GLY A 260 -25.54 -5.62 -23.33
CA GLY A 260 -26.40 -6.58 -24.03
C GLY A 260 -25.99 -8.04 -23.87
N LEU A 261 -25.20 -8.37 -22.86
CA LEU A 261 -24.72 -9.73 -22.61
C LEU A 261 -25.74 -10.55 -21.81
N ASP A 262 -25.83 -11.85 -22.10
CA ASP A 262 -26.62 -12.76 -21.28
C ASP A 262 -26.01 -12.89 -19.88
N VAL A 263 -26.75 -12.43 -18.87
CA VAL A 263 -26.29 -12.38 -17.49
C VAL A 263 -26.01 -13.79 -16.94
N GLN A 264 -26.87 -14.78 -17.24
CA GLN A 264 -26.71 -16.13 -16.68
C GLN A 264 -25.40 -16.81 -17.14
N THR A 265 -25.03 -16.59 -18.39
CA THR A 265 -23.79 -17.09 -18.97
C THR A 265 -22.56 -16.36 -18.43
N HIS A 266 -22.62 -15.03 -18.35
CA HIS A 266 -21.43 -14.21 -18.11
C HIS A 266 -21.17 -13.91 -16.64
N VAL A 267 -22.17 -13.92 -15.75
CA VAL A 267 -21.97 -13.65 -14.33
C VAL A 267 -21.01 -14.64 -13.66
N ARG A 268 -20.93 -15.87 -14.16
CA ARG A 268 -20.01 -16.90 -13.66
C ARG A 268 -18.55 -16.68 -14.02
N LYS A 269 -18.26 -15.69 -14.88
CA LYS A 269 -16.89 -15.28 -15.23
C LYS A 269 -16.28 -14.34 -14.17
N LEU A 270 -17.10 -13.87 -13.22
CA LEU A 270 -16.64 -13.14 -12.02
C LEU A 270 -16.55 -14.11 -10.83
N LEU A 271 -15.35 -14.19 -10.27
CA LEU A 271 -15.06 -14.92 -9.04
C LEU A 271 -14.84 -13.89 -7.92
N LEU A 272 -15.57 -14.03 -6.80
CA LEU A 272 -15.42 -13.17 -5.64
C LEU A 272 -14.89 -13.99 -4.47
N ILE A 273 -13.76 -13.57 -3.91
CA ILE A 273 -13.22 -14.12 -2.66
C ILE A 273 -13.35 -13.04 -1.60
N ASP A 274 -14.20 -13.31 -0.60
CA ASP A 274 -14.36 -12.43 0.55
C ASP A 274 -13.26 -12.68 1.57
N SER A 275 -12.39 -11.70 1.76
CA SER A 275 -11.34 -11.67 2.78
C SER A 275 -11.75 -10.89 4.03
N SER A 276 -13.06 -10.66 4.24
CA SER A 276 -13.57 -10.05 5.48
C SER A 276 -13.44 -11.02 6.67
N PRO A 277 -13.27 -10.53 7.90
CA PRO A 277 -13.36 -11.39 9.07
C PRO A 277 -14.69 -12.19 9.09
N PRO A 278 -14.65 -13.48 9.42
CA PRO A 278 -13.51 -14.28 9.88
C PRO A 278 -12.64 -14.88 8.76
N ASN A 279 -12.94 -14.64 7.48
CA ASN A 279 -12.30 -15.28 6.31
C ASN A 279 -10.99 -14.59 5.90
N LEU A 280 -10.21 -14.14 6.85
CA LEU A 280 -8.93 -13.50 6.56
C LEU A 280 -7.97 -14.45 5.84
N MET A 281 -7.31 -13.94 4.81
CA MET A 281 -6.30 -14.71 4.08
C MET A 281 -4.90 -14.41 4.62
N SER A 282 -4.09 -15.47 4.74
CA SER A 282 -2.65 -15.30 5.01
C SER A 282 -1.92 -14.78 3.77
N ASP A 283 -0.73 -14.22 3.97
CA ASP A 283 0.10 -13.76 2.86
C ASP A 283 0.48 -14.93 1.92
N GLU A 284 0.64 -16.15 2.44
CA GLU A 284 0.88 -17.36 1.64
C GLU A 284 -0.32 -17.74 0.77
N ALA A 285 -1.54 -17.63 1.32
CA ALA A 285 -2.76 -17.86 0.54
C ALA A 285 -2.93 -16.79 -0.55
N ILE A 286 -2.57 -15.53 -0.24
CA ILE A 286 -2.54 -14.44 -1.24
C ILE A 286 -1.50 -14.75 -2.33
N ASN A 287 -0.30 -15.25 -1.98
CA ASN A 287 0.71 -15.66 -2.95
C ASN A 287 0.18 -16.76 -3.90
N GLN A 288 -0.60 -17.72 -3.40
CA GLN A 288 -1.26 -18.74 -4.24
C GLN A 288 -2.21 -18.12 -5.26
N ILE A 289 -3.03 -17.14 -4.84
CA ILE A 289 -3.96 -16.41 -5.72
C ILE A 289 -3.18 -15.59 -6.77
N TYR A 290 -2.09 -14.93 -6.37
CA TYR A 290 -1.24 -14.19 -7.29
C TYR A 290 -0.66 -15.10 -8.38
N ASN A 291 -0.11 -16.26 -8.01
CA ASN A 291 0.42 -17.24 -8.96
C ASN A 291 -0.64 -17.88 -9.85
N ALA A 292 -1.88 -18.02 -9.37
CA ALA A 292 -2.99 -18.57 -10.16
C ALA A 292 -3.53 -17.58 -11.20
N SER A 293 -3.18 -16.29 -11.11
CA SER A 293 -3.71 -15.21 -11.92
C SER A 293 -2.70 -14.77 -12.99
N ASP A 294 -3.20 -14.48 -14.20
CA ASP A 294 -2.34 -14.19 -15.36
C ASP A 294 -1.98 -12.72 -15.48
N ILE A 295 -2.89 -11.82 -15.08
CA ILE A 295 -2.79 -10.38 -15.26
C ILE A 295 -3.35 -9.67 -14.03
N GLY A 296 -2.58 -8.78 -13.42
CA GLY A 296 -3.07 -7.93 -12.33
C GLY A 296 -3.85 -6.72 -12.86
N VAL A 297 -4.90 -6.32 -12.15
CA VAL A 297 -5.68 -5.11 -12.49
C VAL A 297 -5.82 -4.23 -11.27
N ASN A 298 -5.58 -2.93 -11.43
CA ASN A 298 -5.87 -1.94 -10.39
C ASN A 298 -6.42 -0.66 -11.04
N THR A 299 -7.65 -0.31 -10.69
CA THR A 299 -8.37 0.85 -11.25
C THR A 299 -8.49 2.00 -10.24
N SER A 300 -7.66 2.02 -9.19
CA SER A 300 -7.67 3.08 -8.17
C SER A 300 -7.54 4.46 -8.77
N ASP A 301 -8.23 5.44 -8.20
CA ASP A 301 -8.07 6.85 -8.55
C ASP A 301 -6.97 7.58 -7.73
N GLY A 302 -6.34 6.87 -6.80
CA GLY A 302 -5.19 7.32 -6.01
C GLY A 302 -4.51 6.17 -5.29
N GLU A 303 -3.18 6.20 -5.23
CA GLU A 303 -2.34 5.20 -4.55
C GLU A 303 -1.11 5.86 -3.93
N GLY A 304 -0.76 5.45 -2.72
CA GLY A 304 0.51 5.83 -2.11
C GLY A 304 1.68 5.13 -2.79
N PHE A 305 1.61 3.80 -2.92
CA PHE A 305 2.65 3.00 -3.59
C PHE A 305 2.09 1.95 -4.56
N GLY A 306 1.17 1.09 -4.13
CA GLY A 306 0.63 0.00 -4.95
C GLY A 306 1.28 -1.36 -4.65
N LEU A 307 1.39 -1.69 -3.36
CA LEU A 307 2.09 -2.90 -2.89
C LEU A 307 1.52 -4.20 -3.48
N CYS A 308 0.19 -4.31 -3.62
CA CYS A 308 -0.44 -5.49 -4.22
C CYS A 308 0.03 -5.74 -5.67
N GLN A 309 0.21 -4.67 -6.46
CA GLN A 309 0.69 -4.79 -7.84
C GLN A 309 2.16 -5.18 -7.90
N LEU A 310 2.98 -4.66 -6.99
CA LEU A 310 4.38 -5.05 -6.89
C LEU A 310 4.52 -6.52 -6.50
N GLU A 311 3.76 -6.98 -5.49
CA GLU A 311 3.74 -8.38 -5.04
C GLU A 311 3.26 -9.33 -6.14
N HIS A 312 2.16 -8.98 -6.83
CA HIS A 312 1.64 -9.79 -7.92
C HIS A 312 2.61 -9.83 -9.11
N MET A 313 3.23 -8.69 -9.49
CA MET A 313 4.26 -8.68 -10.53
C MET A 313 5.45 -9.56 -10.14
N TYR A 314 5.82 -9.62 -8.86
CA TYR A 314 6.91 -10.48 -8.39
C TYR A 314 6.63 -11.97 -8.63
N THR A 315 5.38 -12.40 -8.71
CA THR A 315 4.99 -13.78 -9.08
C THR A 315 4.92 -14.02 -10.60
N GLY A 316 5.36 -13.05 -11.41
CA GLY A 316 5.47 -13.20 -12.87
C GLY A 316 4.33 -12.58 -13.69
N ALA A 317 3.32 -11.95 -13.06
CA ALA A 317 2.16 -11.41 -13.74
C ALA A 317 2.36 -9.95 -14.19
N PRO A 318 2.15 -9.60 -15.46
CA PRO A 318 2.06 -8.20 -15.90
C PRO A 318 0.83 -7.51 -15.31
N GLN A 319 0.82 -6.17 -15.33
CA GLN A 319 -0.19 -5.37 -14.66
C GLN A 319 -0.97 -4.47 -15.64
N VAL A 320 -2.24 -4.24 -15.36
CA VAL A 320 -3.09 -3.19 -15.96
C VAL A 320 -3.45 -2.21 -14.85
N VAL A 321 -2.98 -0.99 -14.92
CA VAL A 321 -3.12 -0.02 -13.82
C VAL A 321 -3.56 1.35 -14.33
N THR A 322 -4.36 2.05 -13.54
CA THR A 322 -4.63 3.48 -13.80
C THR A 322 -3.36 4.31 -13.66
N ASP A 323 -3.20 5.32 -14.51
CA ASP A 323 -2.06 6.24 -14.44
C ASP A 323 -2.21 7.23 -13.27
N VAL A 324 -2.04 6.75 -12.05
CA VAL A 324 -2.06 7.59 -10.83
C VAL A 324 -0.66 8.02 -10.38
N GLY A 325 0.32 7.87 -11.25
CA GLY A 325 1.66 8.41 -11.06
C GLY A 325 2.60 7.53 -10.23
N THR A 326 2.19 7.05 -9.07
CA THR A 326 3.07 6.26 -8.18
C THR A 326 3.58 4.97 -8.82
N TYR A 327 2.79 4.35 -9.68
CA TYR A 327 3.17 3.11 -10.36
C TYR A 327 4.42 3.25 -11.22
N SER A 328 4.70 4.44 -11.75
CA SER A 328 5.91 4.71 -12.55
C SER A 328 7.22 4.54 -11.76
N SER A 329 7.16 4.44 -10.43
CA SER A 329 8.34 4.13 -9.60
C SER A 329 8.84 2.70 -9.77
N PHE A 330 7.96 1.76 -10.15
CA PHE A 330 8.31 0.34 -10.33
C PHE A 330 7.67 -0.34 -11.55
N LEU A 331 6.72 0.30 -12.25
CA LEU A 331 6.14 -0.19 -13.49
C LEU A 331 6.58 0.66 -14.69
N ASN A 332 6.67 0.01 -15.85
CA ASN A 332 6.86 0.67 -17.13
C ASN A 332 6.06 -0.09 -18.22
N SER A 333 6.02 0.44 -19.44
CA SER A 333 5.24 -0.13 -20.54
C SER A 333 5.65 -1.55 -20.96
N ASN A 334 6.83 -2.02 -20.57
CA ASN A 334 7.27 -3.39 -20.85
C ASN A 334 6.59 -4.42 -19.93
N VAL A 335 6.18 -4.02 -18.74
CA VAL A 335 5.61 -4.91 -17.71
C VAL A 335 4.16 -4.58 -17.35
N ALA A 336 3.64 -3.43 -17.82
CA ALA A 336 2.28 -2.99 -17.52
C ALA A 336 1.62 -2.24 -18.68
N GLU A 337 0.28 -2.22 -18.67
CA GLU A 337 -0.52 -1.27 -19.43
C GLU A 337 -1.04 -0.17 -18.49
N PHE A 338 -0.83 1.09 -18.88
CA PHE A 338 -1.30 2.23 -18.12
C PHE A 338 -2.59 2.77 -18.73
N ILE A 339 -3.65 2.78 -17.93
CA ILE A 339 -4.96 3.32 -18.31
C ILE A 339 -4.86 4.85 -18.24
N PRO A 340 -5.06 5.58 -19.37
CA PRO A 340 -4.90 7.02 -19.41
C PRO A 340 -5.99 7.74 -18.62
N LYS A 341 -5.61 8.86 -17.99
CA LYS A 341 -6.54 9.81 -17.38
C LYS A 341 -7.44 10.43 -18.46
N ASN A 342 -8.74 10.58 -18.19
CA ASN A 342 -9.67 11.30 -19.05
C ASN A 342 -10.19 12.60 -18.45
N GLY A 343 -9.77 12.94 -17.23
CA GLY A 343 -10.17 14.15 -16.53
C GLY A 343 -9.78 14.11 -15.06
N ARG A 344 -10.45 14.93 -14.27
CA ARG A 344 -10.33 14.93 -12.79
C ARG A 344 -11.69 15.24 -12.15
N THR A 345 -11.87 14.77 -10.93
CA THR A 345 -13.01 15.13 -10.08
C THR A 345 -12.50 15.72 -8.77
N TYR A 346 -13.21 16.75 -8.27
CA TYR A 346 -12.93 17.30 -6.95
C TYR A 346 -13.72 16.53 -5.90
N PHE A 347 -13.11 16.35 -4.74
CA PHE A 347 -13.79 15.70 -3.63
C PHE A 347 -14.92 16.58 -3.09
N ALA A 348 -16.05 15.98 -2.77
CA ALA A 348 -17.15 16.66 -2.09
C ALA A 348 -16.78 16.89 -0.63
N GLY A 349 -16.99 18.11 -0.14
CA GLY A 349 -16.65 18.49 1.23
C GLY A 349 -15.15 18.75 1.43
N SER A 350 -14.73 18.97 2.67
CA SER A 350 -13.32 19.20 2.99
C SER A 350 -12.61 17.88 3.26
N MET A 351 -11.94 17.32 2.26
CA MET A 351 -10.98 16.24 2.47
C MET A 351 -9.58 16.86 2.68
N PRO A 352 -9.06 16.85 3.92
CA PRO A 352 -7.83 17.60 4.20
C PRO A 352 -6.56 16.96 3.59
N HIS A 353 -6.60 15.66 3.26
CA HIS A 353 -5.47 14.92 2.68
C HIS A 353 -5.53 14.79 1.15
N GLY A 354 -6.43 15.54 0.48
CA GLY A 354 -6.51 15.58 -0.97
C GLY A 354 -7.62 16.50 -1.47
N LEU A 355 -7.41 17.14 -2.61
CA LEU A 355 -8.37 18.06 -3.21
C LEU A 355 -9.13 17.45 -4.40
N TRP A 356 -8.45 16.60 -5.17
CA TRP A 356 -8.99 16.01 -6.40
C TRP A 356 -8.39 14.63 -6.67
N ALA A 357 -9.10 13.86 -7.48
CA ALA A 357 -8.62 12.59 -8.04
C ALA A 357 -8.72 12.61 -9.57
N PRO A 358 -7.84 11.91 -10.30
CA PRO A 358 -8.01 11.67 -11.72
C PRO A 358 -9.24 10.80 -11.97
N THR A 359 -9.85 10.97 -13.15
CA THR A 359 -10.93 10.11 -13.63
C THR A 359 -10.46 9.23 -14.78
N PHE A 360 -11.10 8.06 -14.92
CA PHE A 360 -10.81 7.06 -15.92
C PHE A 360 -12.12 6.52 -16.51
N SER A 361 -12.08 6.00 -17.74
CA SER A 361 -13.24 5.39 -18.36
C SER A 361 -13.19 3.87 -18.30
N MET A 362 -14.36 3.23 -18.21
CA MET A 362 -14.47 1.77 -18.31
C MET A 362 -14.01 1.25 -19.67
N GLU A 363 -14.15 2.07 -20.72
CA GLU A 363 -13.68 1.76 -22.07
C GLU A 363 -12.15 1.64 -22.10
N SER A 364 -11.45 2.63 -21.53
CA SER A 364 -9.98 2.57 -21.44
C SER A 364 -9.47 1.42 -20.56
N VAL A 365 -10.26 0.98 -19.57
CA VAL A 365 -9.93 -0.22 -18.78
C VAL A 365 -10.04 -1.46 -19.66
N ALA A 366 -11.10 -1.58 -20.46
CA ALA A 366 -11.27 -2.68 -21.40
C ALA A 366 -10.13 -2.72 -22.43
N ASP A 367 -9.75 -1.56 -22.99
CA ASP A 367 -8.62 -1.43 -23.94
C ASP A 367 -7.31 -1.91 -23.31
N GLY A 368 -7.04 -1.49 -22.07
CA GLY A 368 -5.85 -1.93 -21.34
C GLY A 368 -5.82 -3.42 -21.04
N MET A 369 -6.97 -4.01 -20.68
CA MET A 369 -7.10 -5.46 -20.49
C MET A 369 -6.87 -6.21 -21.80
N GLU A 370 -7.48 -5.79 -22.90
CA GLU A 370 -7.36 -6.41 -24.22
C GLU A 370 -5.91 -6.38 -24.72
N LYS A 371 -5.27 -5.21 -24.65
CA LYS A 371 -3.87 -5.04 -25.03
C LYS A 371 -2.93 -5.86 -24.15
N SER A 372 -3.23 -5.99 -22.85
CA SER A 372 -2.44 -6.84 -21.95
C SER A 372 -2.52 -8.33 -22.30
N ILE A 373 -3.65 -8.79 -22.85
CA ILE A 373 -3.79 -10.16 -23.40
C ILE A 373 -2.92 -10.34 -24.65
N GLU A 374 -3.00 -9.38 -25.60
CA GLU A 374 -2.26 -9.43 -26.86
C GLU A 374 -0.74 -9.45 -26.63
N THR A 375 -0.27 -8.79 -25.60
CA THR A 375 1.16 -8.65 -25.27
C THR A 375 1.61 -9.52 -24.08
N LEU A 376 0.77 -10.48 -23.63
CA LEU A 376 0.96 -11.22 -22.39
C LEU A 376 2.32 -11.92 -22.29
N GLU A 377 2.69 -12.67 -23.32
CA GLU A 377 3.94 -13.44 -23.31
C GLU A 377 5.19 -12.54 -23.33
N ASP A 378 5.15 -11.43 -24.06
CA ASP A 378 6.28 -10.48 -24.09
C ASP A 378 6.43 -9.76 -22.77
N LYS A 379 5.31 -9.37 -22.14
CA LYS A 379 5.33 -8.77 -20.80
C LYS A 379 5.79 -9.75 -19.73
N ARG A 380 5.37 -11.02 -19.77
CA ARG A 380 5.88 -12.06 -18.87
C ARG A 380 7.39 -12.24 -18.98
N LYS A 381 7.93 -12.25 -20.21
CA LYS A 381 9.38 -12.27 -20.45
C LYS A 381 10.07 -11.04 -19.90
N ALA A 382 9.45 -9.86 -19.97
CA ALA A 382 10.00 -8.64 -19.39
C ALA A 382 9.96 -8.69 -17.86
N VAL A 383 8.86 -9.16 -17.26
CA VAL A 383 8.75 -9.35 -15.80
C VAL A 383 9.79 -10.34 -15.28
N SER A 384 10.05 -11.45 -15.99
CA SER A 384 11.05 -12.44 -15.58
C SER A 384 12.51 -11.89 -15.56
N LYS A 385 12.75 -10.77 -16.24
CA LYS A 385 14.04 -10.07 -16.27
C LYS A 385 14.06 -8.82 -15.38
N TYR A 386 12.95 -8.52 -14.73
CA TYR A 386 12.82 -7.33 -13.88
C TYR A 386 13.61 -7.51 -12.58
N THR A 387 14.39 -6.49 -12.21
CA THR A 387 15.15 -6.49 -10.96
C THR A 387 14.31 -5.88 -9.84
N PHE A 388 13.78 -6.72 -8.98
CA PHE A 388 13.02 -6.29 -7.81
C PHE A 388 13.95 -5.88 -6.67
N LYS A 389 13.61 -4.77 -6.00
CA LYS A 389 14.28 -4.37 -4.76
C LYS A 389 13.77 -5.21 -3.59
N SER A 390 14.66 -5.60 -2.69
CA SER A 390 14.31 -6.21 -1.41
C SER A 390 14.11 -5.15 -0.32
N TRP A 391 13.46 -5.52 0.79
CA TRP A 391 13.36 -4.63 1.94
C TRP A 391 14.72 -4.25 2.52
N SER A 392 15.70 -5.15 2.52
CA SER A 392 17.06 -4.81 2.93
C SER A 392 17.65 -3.71 2.05
N THR A 393 17.54 -3.85 0.72
CA THR A 393 18.07 -2.86 -0.22
C THR A 393 17.42 -1.48 -0.11
N VAL A 394 16.08 -1.41 0.03
CA VAL A 394 15.39 -0.11 0.14
C VAL A 394 15.60 0.54 1.49
N CYS A 395 15.90 -0.23 2.53
CA CYS A 395 16.14 0.28 3.87
C CYS A 395 17.59 0.67 4.15
N ASP A 396 18.57 0.32 3.29
CA ASP A 396 19.98 0.57 3.56
C ASP A 396 20.29 2.02 3.94
N SER A 397 19.86 2.99 3.14
CA SER A 397 20.08 4.41 3.43
C SER A 397 19.31 4.89 4.67
N TRP A 398 18.11 4.36 4.90
CA TRP A 398 17.32 4.67 6.09
C TRP A 398 17.98 4.13 7.37
N LEU A 399 18.55 2.92 7.34
CA LEU A 399 19.30 2.34 8.46
C LEU A 399 20.58 3.12 8.76
N GLU A 400 21.27 3.61 7.73
CA GLU A 400 22.42 4.54 7.89
C GLU A 400 21.97 5.86 8.56
N ASP A 401 20.84 6.41 8.14
CA ASP A 401 20.25 7.59 8.77
C ASP A 401 19.95 7.38 10.25
N VAL A 402 19.43 6.21 10.61
CA VAL A 402 19.19 5.83 12.02
C VAL A 402 20.50 5.79 12.79
N LEU A 403 21.53 5.15 12.28
CA LEU A 403 22.83 5.01 12.95
C LEU A 403 23.54 6.37 13.13
N THR A 404 23.48 7.24 12.14
CA THR A 404 24.14 8.53 12.15
C THR A 404 23.44 9.56 13.03
N CYS A 405 22.09 9.47 13.18
CA CYS A 405 21.32 10.36 14.03
C CYS A 405 21.67 10.21 15.53
N GLY A 406 22.10 9.03 15.96
CA GLY A 406 22.52 8.76 17.35
C GLY A 406 24.01 8.99 17.62
N ALA A 407 24.81 9.36 16.61
CA ALA A 407 26.21 9.68 16.82
C ALA A 407 26.32 11.10 17.41
N PRO A 408 27.17 11.33 18.46
CA PRO A 408 27.44 12.68 18.92
C PRO A 408 28.02 13.50 17.76
N GLU A 409 27.54 14.73 17.59
CA GLU A 409 28.12 15.66 16.60
C GLU A 409 29.63 15.72 16.84
N SER A 410 30.41 15.15 15.95
CA SER A 410 31.85 15.30 15.97
C SER A 410 32.14 16.79 15.75
N SER A 411 32.59 17.45 16.78
CA SER A 411 33.10 18.83 16.69
C SER A 411 34.26 18.83 15.70
N VAL A 412 33.96 19.09 14.43
CA VAL A 412 34.97 19.43 13.45
C VAL A 412 35.45 20.83 13.80
N SER A 413 36.44 20.87 14.68
CA SER A 413 37.24 22.08 14.87
C SER A 413 38.04 22.32 13.60
N VAL A 414 37.54 23.21 12.74
CA VAL A 414 38.34 23.79 11.66
C VAL A 414 39.46 24.61 12.36
N GLN A 415 40.65 24.01 12.54
CA GLN A 415 41.82 24.77 12.78
C GLN A 415 42.16 25.57 11.53
N VAL A 416 41.80 26.84 11.54
CA VAL A 416 42.35 27.82 10.61
C VAL A 416 43.82 27.97 10.98
N LEU A 417 44.71 27.36 10.22
CA LEU A 417 46.14 27.67 10.27
C LEU A 417 46.34 29.05 9.66
N SER A 418 46.74 29.99 10.50
CA SER A 418 47.23 31.31 10.16
C SER A 418 48.53 31.27 9.35
#